data_d3aaf0fd23d7cdc7d9304660fba89420
#
_entry.id   d3aaf0fd23d7cdc7d9304660fba89420
#
_cell.length_a   1.000
_cell.length_b   1.000
_cell.length_c   1.000
_cell.angle_alpha   90.00
_cell.angle_beta   90.00
_cell.angle_gamma   90.00
#
_symmetry.space_group_name_H-M   'P 1'
#
loop_
_entity.id
_entity.type
_entity.pdbx_description
1 polymer ?
#
loop_
_entity_poly.entity_id
_entity_poly.type
_entity_poly.pdbx_seq_one_letter_code
_entity_poly.pdbx_strand_id
1 'polypeptide(L)'
;MAPNALKFFENVKVKQMRFTGADILKTKMNKKTEKFPVNLFCSLMLLSFIPFLYTLVRTNLIVNSPSTDGLGIAGHIEWFDLINEAMQAFLIVPLYALFNKCMSDTRKFKQRIFQSFLIVNVIYILFAAAIFVRCNDIVISMVSNHIREVTGYLELETIGFIIANVVSFVNVLFVVLEKPIYIYTMVVLKTIFTMIGDLFLIPQFGVNGAAYSNIVVNSACVVLCLIVVFREQLIVISFRFDRLFIKDFLFIGLFSGTQILLDNLIYSVLVCRMVNAVTEQGNYWIANNIIWGLLLIPILALAEIIRKDCRDQLTLVKIKHYNMVIIVTFISWLCFIPMLNPFLRNVMGIEDYGKIRHILIILIPFYLAYNYTVLFDNSNFAHRF
;
A
#
# COMPACT_ATOMS: atom_id res chain seq x y z
N MET A 1 27.34 -1.79 -29.81
CA MET A 1 26.28 -2.36 -28.96
C MET A 1 26.89 -3.40 -28.05
N ALA A 2 26.68 -3.30 -26.79
CA ALA A 2 27.60 -3.56 -25.72
C ALA A 2 27.81 -5.01 -25.33
N PRO A 3 29.09 -5.49 -25.21
CA PRO A 3 29.45 -6.79 -24.65
C PRO A 3 29.27 -6.87 -23.11
N ASN A 4 28.96 -5.77 -22.44
CA ASN A 4 28.92 -5.72 -20.97
C ASN A 4 27.58 -6.14 -20.34
N ALA A 5 26.50 -6.17 -21.08
CA ALA A 5 25.19 -6.61 -20.57
C ALA A 5 25.12 -8.14 -20.44
N LEU A 6 25.75 -8.88 -21.34
CA LEU A 6 25.80 -10.35 -21.26
C LEU A 6 26.67 -10.86 -20.08
N LYS A 7 27.75 -10.16 -19.75
CA LYS A 7 28.60 -10.50 -18.59
C LYS A 7 27.90 -10.28 -17.24
N PHE A 8 26.91 -9.37 -17.18
CA PHE A 8 26.12 -9.17 -15.97
C PHE A 8 25.18 -10.37 -15.70
N PHE A 9 24.60 -10.94 -16.78
CA PHE A 9 23.74 -12.12 -16.63
C PHE A 9 24.51 -13.44 -16.39
N GLU A 10 25.75 -13.55 -16.85
CA GLU A 10 26.59 -14.72 -16.57
C GLU A 10 27.12 -14.75 -15.11
N ASN A 11 27.27 -13.59 -14.45
CA ASN A 11 27.70 -13.54 -13.06
C ASN A 11 26.56 -13.72 -12.04
N VAL A 12 25.31 -13.71 -12.46
CA VAL A 12 24.17 -14.20 -11.67
C VAL A 12 24.10 -15.71 -11.85
N LYS A 13 25.16 -16.42 -11.44
CA LYS A 13 25.07 -17.85 -11.16
C LYS A 13 24.02 -18.01 -10.06
N VAL A 14 22.84 -18.42 -10.47
CA VAL A 14 21.85 -19.05 -9.60
C VAL A 14 22.64 -20.13 -8.84
N LYS A 15 23.02 -19.83 -7.62
CA LYS A 15 23.48 -20.82 -6.66
C LYS A 15 22.26 -21.71 -6.42
N GLN A 16 22.08 -22.71 -7.30
CA GLN A 16 21.18 -23.81 -7.00
C GLN A 16 21.56 -24.29 -5.60
N MET A 17 20.66 -24.07 -4.64
CA MET A 17 20.74 -24.68 -3.33
C MET A 17 20.71 -26.20 -3.54
N ARG A 18 21.90 -26.82 -3.73
CA ARG A 18 22.07 -28.24 -3.45
C ARG A 18 22.04 -28.37 -1.94
N PHE A 19 20.88 -28.66 -1.40
CA PHE A 19 20.78 -29.18 -0.03
C PHE A 19 21.54 -30.49 0.00
N THR A 20 22.78 -30.48 0.46
CA THR A 20 23.53 -31.70 0.73
C THR A 20 22.98 -32.27 2.03
N GLY A 21 22.86 -33.61 2.07
CA GLY A 21 22.37 -34.32 3.26
C GLY A 21 23.12 -34.02 4.56
N ALA A 22 24.32 -33.42 4.48
CA ALA A 22 25.10 -32.92 5.61
C ALA A 22 24.47 -31.65 6.26
N ASP A 23 23.79 -30.79 5.49
CA ASP A 23 23.12 -29.59 6.02
C ASP A 23 21.83 -29.95 6.78
N ILE A 24 21.18 -31.06 6.35
CA ILE A 24 20.00 -31.61 7.04
C ILE A 24 20.39 -32.19 8.43
N LEU A 25 21.58 -32.72 8.56
CA LEU A 25 22.08 -33.30 9.81
C LEU A 25 22.58 -32.24 10.81
N LYS A 26 23.20 -31.15 10.34
CA LYS A 26 23.58 -30.02 11.20
C LYS A 26 22.40 -29.26 11.77
N THR A 27 21.27 -29.22 11.07
CA THR A 27 20.03 -28.59 11.52
C THR A 27 19.34 -29.36 12.68
N LYS A 28 19.70 -30.63 12.88
CA LYS A 28 19.22 -31.45 14.02
C LYS A 28 19.80 -31.08 15.39
N MET A 29 20.90 -30.30 15.42
CA MET A 29 21.62 -30.05 16.69
C MET A 29 21.26 -28.70 17.37
N ASN A 30 20.52 -27.79 16.74
CA ASN A 30 20.08 -26.57 17.40
C ASN A 30 18.55 -26.56 17.54
N LYS A 31 18.04 -27.44 18.42
CA LYS A 31 16.63 -27.45 18.83
C LYS A 31 16.29 -26.31 19.81
N LYS A 32 16.49 -25.08 19.45
CA LYS A 32 15.54 -24.05 19.86
C LYS A 32 14.37 -24.20 18.90
N THR A 33 13.27 -24.77 19.39
CA THR A 33 11.99 -24.78 18.70
C THR A 33 11.65 -23.33 18.34
N GLU A 34 11.91 -22.95 17.10
CA GLU A 34 11.56 -21.62 16.58
C GLU A 34 10.04 -21.54 16.52
N LYS A 35 9.45 -21.11 17.62
CA LYS A 35 8.01 -20.90 17.72
C LYS A 35 7.64 -19.76 16.79
N PHE A 36 6.52 -19.93 16.06
CA PHE A 36 5.94 -18.86 15.27
C PHE A 36 5.66 -17.64 16.16
N PRO A 37 6.02 -16.41 15.77
CA PRO A 37 5.86 -15.22 16.60
C PRO A 37 4.41 -14.72 16.62
N VAL A 38 3.52 -15.48 17.29
CA VAL A 38 2.07 -15.22 17.32
C VAL A 38 1.75 -13.80 17.79
N ASN A 39 2.43 -13.30 18.83
CA ASN A 39 2.19 -11.95 19.35
C ASN A 39 2.47 -10.87 18.31
N LEU A 40 3.58 -11.00 17.55
CA LEU A 40 3.90 -10.08 16.48
C LEU A 40 2.88 -10.19 15.33
N PHE A 41 2.49 -11.42 14.97
CA PHE A 41 1.48 -11.66 13.95
C PHE A 41 0.13 -11.01 14.30
N CYS A 42 -0.37 -11.23 15.51
CA CYS A 42 -1.60 -10.60 15.99
C CYS A 42 -1.51 -9.08 16.03
N SER A 43 -0.36 -8.53 16.44
CA SER A 43 -0.14 -7.07 16.45
C SER A 43 -0.19 -6.48 15.04
N LEU A 44 0.44 -7.14 14.06
CA LEU A 44 0.41 -6.72 12.66
C LEU A 44 -1.00 -6.85 12.05
N MET A 45 -1.73 -7.91 12.40
CA MET A 45 -3.12 -8.05 11.99
C MET A 45 -3.99 -6.91 12.55
N LEU A 46 -3.88 -6.59 13.83
CA LEU A 46 -4.62 -5.49 14.44
C LEU A 46 -4.30 -4.14 13.79
N LEU A 47 -3.02 -3.89 13.51
CA LEU A 47 -2.58 -2.67 12.85
C LEU A 47 -3.18 -2.51 11.45
N SER A 48 -3.30 -3.61 10.71
CA SER A 48 -3.94 -3.61 9.37
C SER A 48 -5.47 -3.57 9.45
N PHE A 49 -6.07 -4.10 10.53
CA PHE A 49 -7.50 -4.12 10.72
C PHE A 49 -8.09 -2.75 11.09
N ILE A 50 -7.33 -1.90 11.80
CA ILE A 50 -7.79 -0.55 12.18
C ILE A 50 -8.17 0.31 10.96
N PRO A 51 -7.35 0.44 9.90
CA PRO A 51 -7.74 1.14 8.68
C PRO A 51 -8.98 0.57 8.01
N PHE A 52 -9.16 -0.75 8.04
CA PHE A 52 -10.35 -1.38 7.48
C PHE A 52 -11.63 -0.97 8.22
N LEU A 53 -11.59 -0.84 9.55
CA LEU A 53 -12.75 -0.41 10.32
C LEU A 53 -13.26 0.97 9.87
N TYR A 54 -12.37 1.92 9.64
CA TYR A 54 -12.82 3.22 9.15
C TYR A 54 -13.36 3.16 7.72
N THR A 55 -12.81 2.27 6.87
CA THR A 55 -13.34 2.05 5.51
C THR A 55 -14.78 1.54 5.55
N LEU A 56 -15.13 0.67 6.51
CA LEU A 56 -16.51 0.23 6.71
C LEU A 56 -17.44 1.41 7.07
N VAL A 57 -17.02 2.24 8.01
CA VAL A 57 -17.78 3.44 8.41
C VAL A 57 -17.95 4.39 7.23
N ARG A 58 -16.87 4.66 6.51
CA ARG A 58 -16.88 5.52 5.31
C ARG A 58 -17.83 4.99 4.25
N THR A 59 -17.75 3.70 3.93
CA THR A 59 -18.64 3.06 2.93
C THR A 59 -20.10 3.22 3.33
N ASN A 60 -20.44 2.95 4.59
CA ASN A 60 -21.80 3.10 5.10
C ASN A 60 -22.28 4.55 4.98
N LEU A 61 -21.44 5.53 5.34
CA LEU A 61 -21.75 6.95 5.21
C LEU A 61 -21.95 7.37 3.74
N ILE A 62 -21.14 6.88 2.82
CA ILE A 62 -21.24 7.16 1.38
C ILE A 62 -22.55 6.59 0.81
N VAL A 63 -22.90 5.33 1.17
CA VAL A 63 -24.18 4.70 0.76
C VAL A 63 -25.38 5.53 1.18
N ASN A 64 -25.35 6.07 2.40
CA ASN A 64 -26.45 6.87 2.97
C ASN A 64 -26.31 8.37 2.70
N SER A 65 -25.36 8.78 1.85
CA SER A 65 -25.11 10.18 1.52
C SER A 65 -26.12 10.73 0.49
N PRO A 66 -26.26 12.04 0.34
CA PRO A 66 -27.13 12.64 -0.66
C PRO A 66 -26.64 12.47 -2.11
N SER A 67 -25.50 11.85 -2.35
CA SER A 67 -24.96 11.62 -3.70
C SER A 67 -25.75 10.55 -4.44
N THR A 68 -26.14 10.81 -5.70
CA THR A 68 -27.00 9.92 -6.50
C THR A 68 -26.35 8.57 -6.82
N ASP A 69 -25.03 8.50 -6.93
CA ASP A 69 -24.25 7.26 -7.13
C ASP A 69 -22.93 7.37 -6.36
N GLY A 70 -23.03 7.52 -5.04
CA GLY A 70 -21.87 7.76 -4.20
C GLY A 70 -20.80 6.69 -4.28
N LEU A 71 -21.20 5.41 -4.35
CA LEU A 71 -20.27 4.30 -4.45
C LEU A 71 -19.60 4.21 -5.84
N GLY A 72 -20.36 4.47 -6.90
CA GLY A 72 -19.81 4.51 -8.25
C GLY A 72 -18.76 5.61 -8.37
N ILE A 73 -19.10 6.84 -7.92
CA ILE A 73 -18.18 7.97 -7.94
C ILE A 73 -16.93 7.70 -7.11
N ALA A 74 -17.08 7.21 -5.87
CA ALA A 74 -15.95 6.87 -5.00
C ALA A 74 -15.08 5.75 -5.59
N GLY A 75 -15.70 4.78 -6.26
CA GLY A 75 -14.98 3.66 -6.87
C GLY A 75 -14.02 4.04 -7.99
N HIS A 76 -14.21 5.21 -8.62
CA HIS A 76 -13.29 5.68 -9.66
C HIS A 76 -11.90 6.04 -9.15
N ILE A 77 -11.70 6.17 -7.82
CA ILE A 77 -10.39 6.34 -7.21
C ILE A 77 -9.46 5.15 -7.46
N GLU A 78 -10.00 3.96 -7.68
CA GLU A 78 -9.24 2.71 -7.79
C GLU A 78 -8.15 2.75 -8.85
N TRP A 79 -8.46 3.20 -10.08
CA TRP A 79 -7.45 3.31 -11.14
C TRP A 79 -6.44 4.42 -10.84
N PHE A 80 -6.87 5.47 -10.13
CA PHE A 80 -6.01 6.56 -9.71
C PHE A 80 -5.00 6.10 -8.67
N ASP A 81 -5.45 5.26 -7.73
CA ASP A 81 -4.59 4.63 -6.73
C ASP A 81 -3.54 3.74 -7.36
N LEU A 82 -3.85 3.00 -8.43
CA LEU A 82 -2.87 2.16 -9.13
C LEU A 82 -1.72 2.98 -9.74
N ILE A 83 -2.04 4.12 -10.34
CA ILE A 83 -1.02 5.03 -10.90
C ILE A 83 -0.22 5.69 -9.76
N ASN A 84 -0.92 6.12 -8.70
CA ASN A 84 -0.31 6.69 -7.52
C ASN A 84 0.65 5.70 -6.82
N GLU A 85 0.29 4.43 -6.73
CA GLU A 85 1.13 3.37 -6.16
C GLU A 85 2.44 3.22 -6.93
N ALA A 86 2.40 3.21 -8.27
CA ALA A 86 3.60 3.18 -9.10
C ALA A 86 4.48 4.43 -8.87
N MET A 87 3.86 5.61 -8.74
CA MET A 87 4.57 6.85 -8.46
C MET A 87 5.18 6.87 -7.07
N GLN A 88 4.46 6.37 -6.05
CA GLN A 88 4.98 6.19 -4.70
C GLN A 88 6.16 5.20 -4.70
N ALA A 89 6.08 4.09 -5.43
CA ALA A 89 7.18 3.14 -5.55
C ALA A 89 8.41 3.78 -6.20
N PHE A 90 8.23 4.62 -7.22
CA PHE A 90 9.31 5.38 -7.85
C PHE A 90 9.99 6.36 -6.88
N LEU A 91 9.23 7.07 -6.04
CA LEU A 91 9.73 8.16 -5.21
C LEU A 91 10.13 7.72 -3.80
N ILE A 92 9.40 6.80 -3.20
CA ILE A 92 9.53 6.47 -1.78
C ILE A 92 10.43 5.26 -1.55
N VAL A 93 10.33 4.21 -2.40
CA VAL A 93 11.14 3.00 -2.21
C VAL A 93 12.65 3.24 -2.23
N PRO A 94 13.21 4.12 -3.10
CA PRO A 94 14.65 4.41 -3.10
C PRO A 94 15.17 4.98 -1.78
N LEU A 95 14.31 5.68 -1.04
CA LEU A 95 14.71 6.36 0.20
C LEU A 95 15.18 5.37 1.26
N TYR A 96 14.55 4.19 1.35
CA TYR A 96 14.98 3.15 2.30
C TYR A 96 16.45 2.76 2.09
N ALA A 97 16.83 2.48 0.84
CA ALA A 97 18.20 2.09 0.51
C ALA A 97 19.19 3.23 0.70
N LEU A 98 18.84 4.45 0.25
CA LEU A 98 19.71 5.61 0.27
C LEU A 98 19.94 6.15 1.67
N PHE A 99 18.92 6.17 2.51
CA PHE A 99 19.03 6.61 3.89
C PHE A 99 19.86 5.62 4.71
N ASN A 100 19.66 4.32 4.55
CA ASN A 100 20.48 3.29 5.21
C ASN A 100 21.97 3.43 4.87
N LYS A 101 22.31 3.74 3.60
CA LYS A 101 23.71 3.98 3.19
C LYS A 101 24.37 5.20 3.87
N CYS A 102 23.58 6.22 4.25
CA CYS A 102 24.08 7.46 4.82
C CYS A 102 23.98 7.54 6.35
N MET A 103 23.39 6.55 6.99
CA MET A 103 23.04 6.57 8.43
C MET A 103 24.26 6.68 9.35
N SER A 104 25.43 6.20 8.91
CA SER A 104 26.71 6.29 9.66
C SER A 104 27.24 7.72 9.81
N ASP A 105 26.90 8.64 8.89
CA ASP A 105 27.30 10.04 8.94
C ASP A 105 26.07 10.92 9.20
N THR A 106 25.86 11.27 10.48
CA THR A 106 24.69 12.04 10.94
C THR A 106 24.47 13.35 10.18
N ARG A 107 25.55 14.09 9.86
CA ARG A 107 25.43 15.37 9.15
C ARG A 107 25.00 15.15 7.70
N LYS A 108 25.66 14.21 7.02
CA LYS A 108 25.36 13.84 5.66
C LYS A 108 23.93 13.27 5.55
N PHE A 109 23.53 12.44 6.50
CA PHE A 109 22.17 11.88 6.58
C PHE A 109 21.11 12.99 6.66
N LYS A 110 21.25 13.95 7.58
CA LYS A 110 20.31 15.09 7.72
C LYS A 110 20.23 15.97 6.45
N GLN A 111 21.36 16.17 5.76
CA GLN A 111 21.40 16.88 4.49
C GLN A 111 20.66 16.11 3.39
N ARG A 112 20.82 14.77 3.34
CA ARG A 112 20.15 13.90 2.38
C ARG A 112 18.62 13.85 2.61
N ILE A 113 18.18 13.91 3.85
CA ILE A 113 16.73 14.02 4.17
C ILE A 113 16.16 15.27 3.49
N PHE A 114 16.78 16.43 3.67
CA PHE A 114 16.30 17.69 3.07
C PHE A 114 16.30 17.63 1.53
N GLN A 115 17.38 17.14 0.94
CA GLN A 115 17.50 17.01 -0.52
C GLN A 115 16.45 16.05 -1.09
N SER A 116 16.28 14.89 -0.48
CA SER A 116 15.27 13.92 -0.88
C SER A 116 13.85 14.48 -0.72
N PHE A 117 13.58 15.20 0.36
CA PHE A 117 12.30 15.85 0.58
C PHE A 117 11.94 16.80 -0.57
N LEU A 118 12.90 17.63 -1.00
CA LEU A 118 12.68 18.52 -2.13
C LEU A 118 12.44 17.75 -3.44
N ILE A 119 13.30 16.77 -3.76
CA ILE A 119 13.18 15.98 -5.00
C ILE A 119 11.84 15.27 -5.04
N VAL A 120 11.50 14.54 -3.99
CA VAL A 120 10.25 13.74 -3.92
C VAL A 120 9.03 14.63 -4.07
N ASN A 121 8.95 15.72 -3.28
CA ASN A 121 7.74 16.55 -3.32
C ASN A 121 7.64 17.38 -4.62
N VAL A 122 8.74 17.88 -5.18
CA VAL A 122 8.72 18.62 -6.46
C VAL A 122 8.25 17.69 -7.59
N ILE A 123 8.82 16.49 -7.69
CA ILE A 123 8.41 15.52 -8.73
C ILE A 123 6.95 15.12 -8.53
N TYR A 124 6.53 14.86 -7.29
CA TYR A 124 5.15 14.46 -7.00
C TYR A 124 4.15 15.58 -7.30
N ILE A 125 4.46 16.84 -6.95
CA ILE A 125 3.62 18.00 -7.28
C ILE A 125 3.49 18.18 -8.79
N LEU A 126 4.57 18.04 -9.55
CA LEU A 126 4.52 18.12 -11.02
C LEU A 126 3.64 17.00 -11.62
N PHE A 127 3.77 15.79 -11.11
CA PHE A 127 2.92 14.66 -11.49
C PHE A 127 1.45 14.93 -11.17
N ALA A 128 1.14 15.32 -9.93
CA ALA A 128 -0.21 15.62 -9.48
C ALA A 128 -0.83 16.81 -10.24
N ALA A 129 -0.04 17.84 -10.54
CA ALA A 129 -0.47 18.98 -11.36
C ALA A 129 -0.82 18.55 -12.79
N ALA A 130 -0.03 17.66 -13.39
CA ALA A 130 -0.33 17.12 -14.72
C ALA A 130 -1.65 16.35 -14.73
N ILE A 131 -1.92 15.54 -13.70
CA ILE A 131 -3.19 14.83 -13.54
C ILE A 131 -4.34 15.81 -13.30
N PHE A 132 -4.17 16.77 -12.40
CA PHE A 132 -5.19 17.76 -12.07
C PHE A 132 -5.64 18.54 -13.32
N VAL A 133 -4.69 19.02 -14.13
CA VAL A 133 -4.98 19.78 -15.37
C VAL A 133 -5.68 18.91 -16.41
N ARG A 134 -5.37 17.61 -16.46
CA ARG A 134 -5.95 16.66 -17.41
C ARG A 134 -7.09 15.82 -16.83
N CYS A 135 -7.51 16.08 -15.60
CA CYS A 135 -8.49 15.27 -14.89
C CYS A 135 -9.78 15.10 -15.69
N ASN A 136 -10.34 16.18 -16.22
CA ASN A 136 -11.56 16.13 -17.01
C ASN A 136 -11.39 15.29 -18.31
N ASP A 137 -10.29 15.46 -19.03
CA ASP A 137 -10.00 14.69 -20.26
C ASP A 137 -9.89 13.19 -19.94
N ILE A 138 -9.22 12.86 -18.84
CA ILE A 138 -9.05 11.48 -18.38
C ILE A 138 -10.41 10.89 -18.00
N VAL A 139 -11.22 11.61 -17.22
CA VAL A 139 -12.54 11.14 -16.78
C VAL A 139 -13.46 10.93 -18.00
N ILE A 140 -13.51 11.86 -18.95
CA ILE A 140 -14.31 11.70 -20.17
C ILE A 140 -13.92 10.45 -20.95
N SER A 141 -12.63 10.11 -20.98
CA SER A 141 -12.16 8.91 -21.69
C SER A 141 -12.53 7.59 -20.99
N MET A 142 -12.85 7.62 -19.70
CA MET A 142 -13.04 6.44 -18.87
C MET A 142 -14.47 6.23 -18.39
N VAL A 143 -15.23 7.30 -18.24
CA VAL A 143 -16.55 7.31 -17.57
C VAL A 143 -17.62 7.79 -18.52
N SER A 144 -18.76 7.10 -18.55
CA SER A 144 -19.92 7.49 -19.37
C SER A 144 -20.95 8.33 -18.61
N ASN A 145 -21.02 8.19 -17.30
CA ASN A 145 -22.02 8.85 -16.42
C ASN A 145 -21.34 9.66 -15.30
N HIS A 146 -22.04 10.66 -14.78
CA HIS A 146 -21.58 11.47 -13.64
C HIS A 146 -20.20 12.12 -13.81
N ILE A 147 -19.81 12.47 -15.07
CA ILE A 147 -18.47 12.98 -15.42
C ILE A 147 -18.07 14.15 -14.52
N ARG A 148 -18.99 15.12 -14.30
CA ARG A 148 -18.70 16.32 -13.51
C ARG A 148 -18.42 15.99 -12.04
N GLU A 149 -19.22 15.09 -11.46
CA GLU A 149 -19.10 14.67 -10.07
C GLU A 149 -17.82 13.87 -9.86
N VAL A 150 -17.50 12.94 -10.77
CA VAL A 150 -16.27 12.16 -10.75
C VAL A 150 -15.05 13.06 -10.90
N THR A 151 -15.07 14.01 -11.85
CA THR A 151 -13.96 14.96 -12.05
C THR A 151 -13.72 15.78 -10.77
N GLY A 152 -14.77 16.37 -10.21
CA GLY A 152 -14.64 17.17 -8.98
C GLY A 152 -14.11 16.35 -7.77
N TYR A 153 -14.57 15.11 -7.64
CA TYR A 153 -14.09 14.21 -6.60
C TYR A 153 -12.60 13.87 -6.78
N LEU A 154 -12.17 13.50 -7.98
CA LEU A 154 -10.78 13.16 -8.27
C LEU A 154 -9.83 14.36 -8.20
N GLU A 155 -10.28 15.57 -8.55
CA GLU A 155 -9.51 16.80 -8.35
C GLU A 155 -9.23 17.04 -6.86
N LEU A 156 -10.23 16.86 -6.00
CA LEU A 156 -10.07 16.98 -4.55
C LEU A 156 -9.15 15.88 -3.98
N GLU A 157 -9.31 14.64 -4.40
CA GLU A 157 -8.43 13.54 -3.98
C GLU A 157 -6.99 13.76 -4.43
N THR A 158 -6.76 14.35 -5.61
CA THR A 158 -5.41 14.71 -6.08
C THR A 158 -4.72 15.67 -5.12
N ILE A 159 -5.44 16.66 -4.58
CA ILE A 159 -4.91 17.56 -3.54
C ILE A 159 -4.59 16.76 -2.26
N GLY A 160 -5.49 15.87 -1.86
CA GLY A 160 -5.29 14.96 -0.72
C GLY A 160 -4.03 14.11 -0.86
N PHE A 161 -3.75 13.60 -2.05
CA PHE A 161 -2.54 12.81 -2.33
C PHE A 161 -1.24 13.60 -2.27
N ILE A 162 -1.23 14.85 -2.73
CA ILE A 162 -0.06 15.73 -2.58
C ILE A 162 0.32 15.87 -1.10
N ILE A 163 -0.68 16.08 -0.25
CA ILE A 163 -0.46 16.23 1.20
C ILE A 163 -0.05 14.89 1.82
N ALA A 164 -0.69 13.79 1.42
CA ALA A 164 -0.38 12.45 1.89
C ALA A 164 1.04 12.00 1.53
N ASN A 165 1.59 12.45 0.38
CA ASN A 165 2.95 12.15 -0.02
C ASN A 165 4.00 12.66 0.99
N VAL A 166 3.76 13.82 1.60
CA VAL A 166 4.61 14.36 2.68
C VAL A 166 4.61 13.42 3.89
N VAL A 167 3.43 12.91 4.28
CA VAL A 167 3.29 11.95 5.39
C VAL A 167 4.02 10.66 5.06
N SER A 168 3.88 10.15 3.84
CA SER A 168 4.58 8.95 3.37
C SER A 168 6.10 9.10 3.43
N PHE A 169 6.63 10.25 3.01
CA PHE A 169 8.05 10.57 3.12
C PHE A 169 8.55 10.51 4.57
N VAL A 170 7.81 11.14 5.49
CA VAL A 170 8.22 11.18 6.92
C VAL A 170 8.07 9.80 7.57
N ASN A 171 7.08 9.00 7.17
CA ASN A 171 6.96 7.62 7.64
C ASN A 171 8.19 6.77 7.29
N VAL A 172 8.77 6.93 6.09
CA VAL A 172 10.04 6.27 5.75
C VAL A 172 11.15 6.65 6.72
N LEU A 173 11.26 7.93 7.11
CA LEU A 173 12.25 8.36 8.10
C LEU A 173 12.05 7.67 9.44
N PHE A 174 10.81 7.53 9.90
CA PHE A 174 10.51 6.85 11.15
C PHE A 174 10.84 5.36 11.10
N VAL A 175 10.62 4.71 9.94
CA VAL A 175 11.01 3.31 9.72
C VAL A 175 12.53 3.17 9.73
N VAL A 176 13.24 3.99 8.98
CA VAL A 176 14.71 3.93 8.88
C VAL A 176 15.39 4.25 10.23
N LEU A 177 14.81 5.18 11.00
CA LEU A 177 15.30 5.54 12.34
C LEU A 177 14.85 4.57 13.45
N GLU A 178 14.14 3.49 13.08
CA GLU A 178 13.61 2.49 14.03
C GLU A 178 12.75 3.12 15.15
N LYS A 179 11.90 4.10 14.81
CA LYS A 179 11.02 4.80 15.74
C LYS A 179 9.54 4.38 15.54
N PRO A 180 9.16 3.12 15.82
CA PRO A 180 7.82 2.58 15.53
C PRO A 180 6.70 3.30 16.28
N ILE A 181 6.98 3.87 17.44
CA ILE A 181 5.98 4.60 18.23
C ILE A 181 5.35 5.76 17.45
N TYR A 182 6.15 6.49 16.65
CA TYR A 182 5.62 7.58 15.84
C TYR A 182 4.72 7.05 14.72
N ILE A 183 5.08 5.92 14.10
CA ILE A 183 4.28 5.28 13.06
C ILE A 183 2.93 4.85 13.63
N TYR A 184 2.92 4.11 14.75
CA TYR A 184 1.68 3.67 15.40
C TYR A 184 0.80 4.85 15.80
N THR A 185 1.40 5.88 16.42
CA THR A 185 0.67 7.09 16.81
C THR A 185 0.02 7.77 15.59
N MET A 186 0.78 7.91 14.48
CA MET A 186 0.26 8.51 13.25
C MET A 186 -0.89 7.70 12.64
N VAL A 187 -0.77 6.37 12.57
CA VAL A 187 -1.83 5.50 12.04
C VAL A 187 -3.10 5.62 12.88
N VAL A 188 -2.99 5.54 14.20
CA VAL A 188 -4.15 5.64 15.11
C VAL A 188 -4.81 7.03 15.02
N LEU A 189 -4.02 8.10 15.09
CA LEU A 189 -4.55 9.47 15.01
C LEU A 189 -5.20 9.73 13.64
N LYS A 190 -4.55 9.30 12.55
CA LYS A 190 -5.10 9.42 11.20
C LYS A 190 -6.46 8.71 11.12
N THR A 191 -6.56 7.48 11.62
CA THR A 191 -7.80 6.70 11.60
C THR A 191 -8.92 7.39 12.37
N ILE A 192 -8.64 7.84 13.61
CA ILE A 192 -9.63 8.54 14.45
C ILE A 192 -10.09 9.83 13.77
N PHE A 193 -9.15 10.65 13.28
CA PHE A 193 -9.50 11.92 12.63
C PHE A 193 -10.26 11.71 11.32
N THR A 194 -9.93 10.65 10.57
CA THR A 194 -10.68 10.30 9.35
C THR A 194 -12.12 9.90 9.70
N MET A 195 -12.32 9.05 10.71
CA MET A 195 -13.67 8.67 11.14
C MET A 195 -14.48 9.90 11.58
N ILE A 196 -13.89 10.80 12.34
CA ILE A 196 -14.56 12.05 12.78
C ILE A 196 -14.85 12.93 11.57
N GLY A 197 -13.87 13.16 10.69
CA GLY A 197 -14.05 13.97 9.49
C GLY A 197 -15.15 13.44 8.58
N ASP A 198 -15.18 12.13 8.34
CA ASP A 198 -16.19 11.47 7.51
C ASP A 198 -17.60 11.60 8.10
N LEU A 199 -17.75 11.44 9.43
CA LEU A 199 -19.03 11.60 10.12
C LEU A 199 -19.64 13.00 9.95
N PHE A 200 -18.81 14.05 9.87
CA PHE A 200 -19.29 15.43 9.72
C PHE A 200 -19.38 15.86 8.26
N LEU A 201 -18.45 15.47 7.40
CA LEU A 201 -18.32 16.01 6.05
C LEU A 201 -19.11 15.22 5.00
N ILE A 202 -19.18 13.88 5.09
CA ILE A 202 -19.92 13.08 4.11
C ILE A 202 -21.41 13.37 4.10
N PRO A 203 -22.12 13.50 5.25
CA PRO A 203 -23.54 13.87 5.24
C PRO A 203 -23.82 15.24 4.63
N GLN A 204 -22.87 16.18 4.67
CA GLN A 204 -23.04 17.55 4.16
C GLN A 204 -22.65 17.68 2.68
N PHE A 205 -21.59 17.04 2.25
CA PHE A 205 -20.97 17.21 0.94
C PHE A 205 -21.02 15.94 0.06
N GLY A 206 -21.72 14.90 0.51
CA GLY A 206 -21.76 13.62 -0.21
C GLY A 206 -20.38 13.01 -0.34
N VAL A 207 -20.09 12.39 -1.49
CA VAL A 207 -18.79 11.75 -1.77
C VAL A 207 -17.62 12.73 -1.64
N ASN A 208 -17.78 13.98 -2.06
CA ASN A 208 -16.74 15.00 -1.90
C ASN A 208 -16.37 15.25 -0.43
N GLY A 209 -17.27 14.94 0.51
CA GLY A 209 -16.99 14.99 1.94
C GLY A 209 -15.87 14.04 2.37
N ALA A 210 -15.74 12.87 1.71
CA ALA A 210 -14.64 11.96 1.96
C ALA A 210 -13.28 12.55 1.51
N ALA A 211 -13.25 13.21 0.33
CA ALA A 211 -12.05 13.90 -0.15
C ALA A 211 -11.66 15.08 0.75
N TYR A 212 -12.63 15.89 1.19
CA TYR A 212 -12.37 16.95 2.18
C TYR A 212 -11.84 16.42 3.50
N SER A 213 -12.40 15.31 4.00
CA SER A 213 -11.90 14.62 5.18
C SER A 213 -10.44 14.20 4.99
N ASN A 214 -10.10 13.58 3.86
CA ASN A 214 -8.73 13.19 3.53
C ASN A 214 -7.77 14.37 3.52
N ILE A 215 -8.15 15.50 2.91
CA ILE A 215 -7.34 16.73 2.86
C ILE A 215 -7.07 17.26 4.28
N VAL A 216 -8.12 17.42 5.08
CA VAL A 216 -8.01 17.97 6.44
C VAL A 216 -7.15 17.07 7.33
N VAL A 217 -7.42 15.76 7.31
CA VAL A 217 -6.71 14.79 8.13
C VAL A 217 -5.25 14.66 7.72
N ASN A 218 -4.96 14.56 6.43
CA ASN A 218 -3.58 14.51 5.96
C ASN A 218 -2.84 15.81 6.29
N SER A 219 -3.49 16.99 6.22
CA SER A 219 -2.90 18.27 6.64
C SER A 219 -2.56 18.27 8.12
N ALA A 220 -3.44 17.79 8.98
CA ALA A 220 -3.17 17.64 10.41
C ALA A 220 -2.00 16.68 10.66
N CYS A 221 -1.96 15.54 9.94
CA CYS A 221 -0.84 14.60 10.00
C CYS A 221 0.48 15.25 9.58
N VAL A 222 0.50 16.08 8.51
CA VAL A 222 1.70 16.81 8.08
C VAL A 222 2.20 17.73 9.20
N VAL A 223 1.31 18.47 9.85
CA VAL A 223 1.69 19.35 10.97
C VAL A 223 2.34 18.52 12.09
N LEU A 224 1.75 17.40 12.47
CA LEU A 224 2.33 16.50 13.49
C LEU A 224 3.69 15.95 13.04
N CYS A 225 3.82 15.50 11.79
CA CYS A 225 5.08 15.06 11.21
C CYS A 225 6.16 16.13 11.29
N LEU A 226 5.84 17.37 10.92
CA LEU A 226 6.78 18.49 10.98
C LEU A 226 7.20 18.79 12.42
N ILE A 227 6.29 18.79 13.38
CA ILE A 227 6.62 18.97 14.81
C ILE A 227 7.66 17.93 15.24
N VAL A 228 7.45 16.65 14.90
CA VAL A 228 8.41 15.57 15.25
C VAL A 228 9.75 15.78 14.54
N VAL A 229 9.75 16.08 13.25
CA VAL A 229 10.97 16.31 12.45
C VAL A 229 11.80 17.46 13.01
N PHE A 230 11.16 18.56 13.42
CA PHE A 230 11.84 19.71 14.03
C PHE A 230 12.34 19.39 15.45
N ARG A 231 11.53 18.72 16.27
CA ARG A 231 11.91 18.30 17.63
C ARG A 231 13.14 17.39 17.63
N GLU A 232 13.18 16.43 16.70
CA GLU A 232 14.28 15.48 16.55
C GLU A 232 15.46 16.06 15.74
N GLN A 233 15.34 17.30 15.27
CA GLN A 233 16.36 17.99 14.47
C GLN A 233 16.87 17.15 13.29
N LEU A 234 15.95 16.52 12.54
CA LEU A 234 16.30 15.58 11.48
C LEU A 234 16.75 16.25 10.17
N ILE A 235 16.58 17.55 10.03
CA ILE A 235 16.83 18.26 8.77
C ILE A 235 17.99 19.25 8.93
N VAL A 236 18.91 19.23 7.95
CA VAL A 236 19.92 20.27 7.73
C VAL A 236 19.77 20.78 6.30
N ILE A 237 19.46 22.07 6.16
CA ILE A 237 19.25 22.70 4.85
C ILE A 237 20.55 22.64 4.05
N SER A 238 20.51 22.03 2.86
CA SER A 238 21.64 21.94 1.93
C SER A 238 21.16 21.82 0.50
N PHE A 239 21.48 22.80 -0.33
CA PHE A 239 21.16 22.82 -1.77
C PHE A 239 22.28 22.24 -2.66
N ARG A 240 23.33 21.67 -2.06
CA ARG A 240 24.42 21.04 -2.81
C ARG A 240 24.06 19.59 -3.13
N PHE A 241 23.40 19.37 -4.26
CA PHE A 241 23.02 18.04 -4.73
C PHE A 241 24.25 17.28 -5.26
N ASP A 242 24.39 16.04 -4.81
CA ASP A 242 25.40 15.11 -5.30
C ASP A 242 24.85 14.33 -6.49
N ARG A 243 25.54 14.37 -7.63
CA ARG A 243 25.12 13.70 -8.86
C ARG A 243 24.99 12.18 -8.68
N LEU A 244 25.87 11.57 -7.88
CA LEU A 244 25.79 10.13 -7.62
C LEU A 244 24.54 9.79 -6.82
N PHE A 245 24.18 10.60 -5.84
CA PHE A 245 22.96 10.41 -5.07
C PHE A 245 21.70 10.50 -5.95
N ILE A 246 21.63 11.51 -6.81
CA ILE A 246 20.49 11.65 -7.75
C ILE A 246 20.44 10.49 -8.72
N LYS A 247 21.58 10.05 -9.25
CA LYS A 247 21.66 8.90 -10.16
C LYS A 247 21.17 7.62 -9.48
N ASP A 248 21.64 7.34 -8.26
CA ASP A 248 21.21 6.17 -7.47
C ASP A 248 19.70 6.25 -7.17
N PHE A 249 19.20 7.42 -6.79
CA PHE A 249 17.79 7.67 -6.52
C PHE A 249 16.93 7.35 -7.76
N LEU A 250 17.27 7.94 -8.91
CA LEU A 250 16.53 7.73 -10.15
C LEU A 250 16.63 6.28 -10.64
N PHE A 251 17.79 5.64 -10.52
CA PHE A 251 17.97 4.26 -10.97
C PHE A 251 17.13 3.28 -10.14
N ILE A 252 17.20 3.36 -8.80
CA ILE A 252 16.42 2.51 -7.92
C ILE A 252 14.92 2.82 -8.09
N GLY A 253 14.56 4.11 -8.16
CA GLY A 253 13.18 4.55 -8.33
C GLY A 253 12.57 4.09 -9.64
N LEU A 254 13.28 4.25 -10.77
CA LEU A 254 12.81 3.80 -12.06
C LEU A 254 12.57 2.28 -12.07
N PHE A 255 13.46 1.52 -11.46
CA PHE A 255 13.32 0.07 -11.39
C PHE A 255 12.12 -0.34 -10.53
N SER A 256 11.98 0.22 -9.32
CA SER A 256 10.86 -0.10 -8.42
C SER A 256 9.52 0.41 -8.97
N GLY A 257 9.47 1.64 -9.49
CA GLY A 257 8.27 2.20 -10.08
C GLY A 257 7.80 1.45 -11.33
N THR A 258 8.74 1.06 -12.21
CA THR A 258 8.40 0.26 -13.39
C THR A 258 7.90 -1.13 -13.01
N GLN A 259 8.46 -1.77 -12.00
CA GLN A 259 7.98 -3.05 -11.52
C GLN A 259 6.52 -2.95 -11.08
N ILE A 260 6.20 -2.02 -10.18
CA ILE A 260 4.82 -1.82 -9.69
C ILE A 260 3.88 -1.40 -10.84
N LEU A 261 4.34 -0.56 -11.77
CA LEU A 261 3.54 -0.18 -12.93
C LEU A 261 3.19 -1.39 -13.80
N LEU A 262 4.13 -2.31 -14.04
CA LEU A 262 3.87 -3.54 -14.80
C LEU A 262 2.92 -4.48 -14.06
N ASP A 263 3.08 -4.62 -12.74
CA ASP A 263 2.19 -5.43 -11.91
C ASP A 263 0.76 -4.87 -11.94
N ASN A 264 0.62 -3.54 -11.93
CA ASN A 264 -0.67 -2.86 -11.97
C ASN A 264 -1.26 -2.71 -13.38
N LEU A 265 -0.49 -2.96 -14.45
CA LEU A 265 -0.95 -2.73 -15.82
C LEU A 265 -2.18 -3.55 -16.16
N ILE A 266 -2.15 -4.85 -15.87
CA ILE A 266 -3.26 -5.77 -16.15
C ILE A 266 -4.48 -5.35 -15.34
N TYR A 267 -4.27 -5.01 -14.08
CA TYR A 267 -5.32 -4.56 -13.18
C TYR A 267 -5.94 -3.24 -13.65
N SER A 268 -5.12 -2.27 -14.08
CA SER A 268 -5.59 -0.99 -14.64
C SER A 268 -6.49 -1.19 -15.86
N VAL A 269 -6.12 -2.10 -16.77
CA VAL A 269 -6.95 -2.43 -17.95
C VAL A 269 -8.28 -3.05 -17.52
N LEU A 270 -8.30 -3.91 -16.52
CA LEU A 270 -9.53 -4.51 -15.99
C LEU A 270 -10.43 -3.44 -15.37
N VAL A 271 -9.89 -2.54 -14.54
CA VAL A 271 -10.65 -1.44 -13.90
C VAL A 271 -11.27 -0.54 -14.96
N CYS A 272 -10.49 -0.08 -15.96
CA CYS A 272 -11.01 0.72 -17.06
C CYS A 272 -12.14 0.01 -17.80
N ARG A 273 -12.03 -1.31 -18.05
CA ARG A 273 -13.08 -2.08 -18.70
C ARG A 273 -14.34 -2.20 -17.83
N MET A 274 -14.20 -2.36 -16.52
CA MET A 274 -15.32 -2.40 -15.60
C MET A 274 -16.07 -1.07 -15.58
N VAL A 275 -15.35 0.07 -15.57
CA VAL A 275 -15.94 1.41 -15.61
C VAL A 275 -16.74 1.60 -16.90
N ASN A 276 -16.14 1.33 -18.07
CA ASN A 276 -16.70 1.70 -19.36
C ASN A 276 -17.67 0.67 -19.95
N ALA A 277 -17.43 -0.64 -19.71
CA ALA A 277 -18.22 -1.69 -20.32
C ALA A 277 -19.29 -2.26 -19.41
N VAL A 278 -19.03 -2.34 -18.10
CA VAL A 278 -19.89 -3.05 -17.14
C VAL A 278 -20.60 -2.09 -16.21
N THR A 279 -20.09 -0.87 -16.03
CA THR A 279 -20.63 0.16 -15.11
C THR A 279 -20.78 -0.32 -13.67
N GLU A 280 -19.93 -1.26 -13.25
CA GLU A 280 -19.96 -1.91 -11.92
C GLU A 280 -18.82 -1.47 -11.02
N GLN A 281 -18.24 -0.28 -11.27
CA GLN A 281 -17.06 0.20 -10.55
C GLN A 281 -17.26 0.28 -9.04
N GLY A 282 -18.42 0.81 -8.59
CA GLY A 282 -18.72 0.91 -7.17
C GLY A 282 -18.81 -0.46 -6.48
N ASN A 283 -19.45 -1.44 -7.12
CA ASN A 283 -19.57 -2.80 -6.60
C ASN A 283 -18.20 -3.50 -6.54
N TYR A 284 -17.37 -3.30 -7.57
CA TYR A 284 -16.01 -3.81 -7.59
C TYR A 284 -15.14 -3.18 -6.51
N TRP A 285 -15.19 -1.85 -6.34
CA TRP A 285 -14.46 -1.12 -5.30
C TRP A 285 -14.77 -1.66 -3.89
N ILE A 286 -16.04 -1.92 -3.58
CA ILE A 286 -16.43 -2.51 -2.30
C ILE A 286 -15.86 -3.93 -2.15
N ALA A 287 -15.99 -4.75 -3.20
CA ALA A 287 -15.46 -6.11 -3.17
C ALA A 287 -13.93 -6.11 -2.96
N ASN A 288 -13.21 -5.24 -3.66
CA ASN A 288 -11.77 -5.07 -3.51
C ASN A 288 -11.37 -4.62 -2.10
N ASN A 289 -12.08 -3.64 -1.53
CA ASN A 289 -11.86 -3.20 -0.16
C ASN A 289 -12.09 -4.32 0.88
N ILE A 290 -13.07 -5.19 0.68
CA ILE A 290 -13.30 -6.35 1.55
C ILE A 290 -12.14 -7.35 1.42
N ILE A 291 -11.66 -7.60 0.21
CA ILE A 291 -10.55 -8.53 -0.02
C ILE A 291 -9.27 -7.99 0.61
N TRP A 292 -8.84 -6.80 0.23
CA TRP A 292 -7.57 -6.22 0.70
C TRP A 292 -7.64 -5.76 2.15
N GLY A 293 -8.76 -5.21 2.58
CA GLY A 293 -8.94 -4.64 3.91
C GLY A 293 -9.32 -5.66 4.99
N LEU A 294 -9.89 -6.82 4.62
CA LEU A 294 -10.31 -7.83 5.58
C LEU A 294 -9.71 -9.21 5.31
N LEU A 295 -9.94 -9.76 4.12
CA LEU A 295 -9.57 -11.15 3.84
C LEU A 295 -8.06 -11.36 3.76
N LEU A 296 -7.31 -10.42 3.19
CA LEU A 296 -5.86 -10.50 3.03
C LEU A 296 -5.06 -10.03 4.25
N ILE A 297 -5.67 -9.46 5.28
CA ILE A 297 -4.97 -9.00 6.50
C ILE A 297 -4.01 -10.06 7.07
N PRO A 298 -4.41 -11.35 7.25
CA PRO A 298 -3.49 -12.35 7.77
C PRO A 298 -2.29 -12.61 6.86
N ILE A 299 -2.49 -12.52 5.56
CA ILE A 299 -1.43 -12.74 4.55
C ILE A 299 -0.46 -11.56 4.50
N LEU A 300 -0.96 -10.33 4.58
CA LEU A 300 -0.13 -9.14 4.65
C LEU A 300 0.71 -9.10 5.94
N ALA A 301 0.11 -9.47 7.07
CA ALA A 301 0.84 -9.62 8.33
C ALA A 301 1.90 -10.74 8.25
N LEU A 302 1.59 -11.85 7.58
CA LEU A 302 2.53 -12.93 7.33
C LEU A 302 3.69 -12.48 6.43
N ALA A 303 3.43 -11.67 5.40
CA ALA A 303 4.46 -11.13 4.51
C ALA A 303 5.53 -10.34 5.28
N GLU A 304 5.13 -9.52 6.25
CA GLU A 304 6.07 -8.77 7.10
C GLU A 304 6.93 -9.69 7.98
N ILE A 305 6.36 -10.77 8.51
CA ILE A 305 7.11 -11.78 9.28
C ILE A 305 8.12 -12.49 8.37
N ILE A 306 7.71 -12.86 7.16
CA ILE A 306 8.61 -13.53 6.19
C ILE A 306 9.78 -12.60 5.86
N ARG A 307 9.54 -11.32 5.55
CA ARG A 307 10.59 -10.33 5.28
C ARG A 307 11.58 -10.20 6.43
N LYS A 308 11.09 -10.20 7.68
CA LYS A 308 11.93 -10.19 8.87
C LYS A 308 12.75 -11.48 8.99
N ASP A 309 12.11 -12.62 8.86
CA ASP A 309 12.73 -13.93 9.10
C ASP A 309 13.73 -14.34 8.01
N CYS A 310 13.55 -13.83 6.79
CA CYS A 310 14.48 -14.11 5.68
C CYS A 310 15.87 -13.51 5.90
N ARG A 311 16.04 -12.54 6.80
CA ARG A 311 17.37 -12.05 7.21
C ARG A 311 18.18 -13.13 7.94
N ASP A 312 17.50 -14.07 8.63
CA ASP A 312 18.10 -15.03 9.56
C ASP A 312 18.18 -16.49 9.03
N GLN A 313 17.99 -16.70 7.74
CA GLN A 313 17.82 -17.98 7.05
C GLN A 313 16.45 -18.67 7.30
N LEU A 314 15.78 -18.99 6.19
CA LEU A 314 14.52 -19.72 6.21
C LEU A 314 14.74 -21.19 6.54
N THR A 315 14.20 -21.66 7.66
CA THR A 315 14.19 -23.08 8.02
C THR A 315 12.92 -23.76 7.50
N LEU A 316 12.99 -25.08 7.23
CA LEU A 316 11.81 -25.88 6.83
C LEU A 316 10.68 -25.80 7.87
N VAL A 317 11.01 -25.60 9.15
CA VAL A 317 10.03 -25.45 10.23
C VAL A 317 9.24 -24.15 10.07
N LYS A 318 9.90 -23.04 9.76
CA LYS A 318 9.25 -21.75 9.49
C LYS A 318 8.32 -21.84 8.29
N ILE A 319 8.76 -22.45 7.19
CA ILE A 319 7.93 -22.64 5.99
C ILE A 319 6.65 -23.42 6.30
N LYS A 320 6.73 -24.46 7.13
CA LYS A 320 5.53 -25.20 7.58
C LYS A 320 4.55 -24.32 8.35
N HIS A 321 5.06 -23.45 9.25
CA HIS A 321 4.20 -22.49 9.98
C HIS A 321 3.54 -21.50 9.03
N TYR A 322 4.26 -20.98 8.03
CA TYR A 322 3.68 -20.06 7.03
C TYR A 322 2.58 -20.72 6.21
N ASN A 323 2.83 -21.95 5.72
CA ASN A 323 1.80 -22.72 5.02
C ASN A 323 0.57 -22.98 5.91
N MET A 324 0.78 -23.27 7.20
CA MET A 324 -0.34 -23.43 8.14
C MET A 324 -1.17 -22.15 8.27
N VAL A 325 -0.53 -20.99 8.35
CA VAL A 325 -1.25 -19.69 8.38
C VAL A 325 -2.07 -19.50 7.10
N ILE A 326 -1.50 -19.79 5.91
CA ILE A 326 -2.21 -19.68 4.64
C ILE A 326 -3.44 -20.61 4.61
N ILE A 327 -3.29 -21.85 5.06
CA ILE A 327 -4.40 -22.81 5.10
C ILE A 327 -5.49 -22.37 6.07
N VAL A 328 -5.11 -21.89 7.27
CA VAL A 328 -6.07 -21.37 8.26
C VAL A 328 -6.80 -20.15 7.71
N THR A 329 -6.08 -19.25 7.04
CA THR A 329 -6.70 -18.09 6.37
C THR A 329 -7.71 -18.52 5.32
N PHE A 330 -7.36 -19.51 4.50
CA PHE A 330 -8.30 -20.05 3.51
C PHE A 330 -9.55 -20.64 4.14
N ILE A 331 -9.41 -21.46 5.18
CA ILE A 331 -10.56 -22.02 5.91
C ILE A 331 -11.42 -20.88 6.48
N SER A 332 -10.81 -19.82 7.02
CA SER A 332 -11.54 -18.66 7.53
C SER A 332 -12.36 -17.96 6.43
N TRP A 333 -11.83 -17.86 5.21
CA TRP A 333 -12.58 -17.32 4.06
C TRP A 333 -13.79 -18.17 3.69
N LEU A 334 -13.64 -19.50 3.65
CA LEU A 334 -14.77 -20.41 3.41
C LEU A 334 -15.85 -20.25 4.49
N CYS A 335 -15.47 -20.10 5.74
CA CYS A 335 -16.39 -19.82 6.84
C CYS A 335 -17.06 -18.44 6.75
N PHE A 336 -16.38 -17.46 6.12
CA PHE A 336 -16.91 -16.11 5.94
C PHE A 336 -17.92 -16.00 4.80
N ILE A 337 -17.85 -16.86 3.76
CA ILE A 337 -18.77 -16.81 2.60
C ILE A 337 -20.24 -16.81 3.01
N PRO A 338 -20.74 -17.66 3.93
CA PRO A 338 -22.14 -17.62 4.37
C PRO A 338 -22.51 -16.33 5.11
N MET A 339 -21.53 -15.68 5.74
CA MET A 339 -21.72 -14.44 6.49
C MET A 339 -21.69 -13.18 5.62
N LEU A 340 -21.33 -13.28 4.31
CA LEU A 340 -21.26 -12.14 3.40
C LEU A 340 -22.57 -11.37 3.30
N ASN A 341 -23.70 -12.05 3.19
CA ASN A 341 -25.01 -11.39 3.05
C ASN A 341 -25.35 -10.52 4.28
N PRO A 342 -25.36 -11.06 5.51
CA PRO A 342 -25.60 -10.25 6.70
C PRO A 342 -24.52 -9.17 6.91
N PHE A 343 -23.28 -9.42 6.54
CA PHE A 343 -22.21 -8.45 6.63
C PHE A 343 -22.44 -7.24 5.68
N LEU A 344 -22.73 -7.49 4.40
CA LEU A 344 -22.96 -6.43 3.42
C LEU A 344 -24.21 -5.62 3.76
N ARG A 345 -25.29 -6.28 4.18
CA ARG A 345 -26.55 -5.62 4.51
C ARG A 345 -26.50 -4.87 5.84
N ASN A 346 -26.11 -5.56 6.91
CA ASN A 346 -26.27 -5.02 8.27
C ASN A 346 -25.08 -4.17 8.74
N VAL A 347 -23.85 -4.47 8.23
CA VAL A 347 -22.64 -3.75 8.64
C VAL A 347 -22.34 -2.62 7.65
N MET A 348 -22.40 -2.91 6.35
CA MET A 348 -22.08 -1.91 5.32
C MET A 348 -23.30 -1.11 4.85
N GLY A 349 -24.52 -1.52 5.18
CA GLY A 349 -25.74 -0.81 4.82
C GLY A 349 -26.15 -0.94 3.34
N ILE A 350 -25.63 -1.94 2.62
CA ILE A 350 -25.86 -2.11 1.18
C ILE A 350 -27.07 -3.02 0.96
N GLU A 351 -28.13 -2.49 0.36
CA GLU A 351 -29.34 -3.26 0.09
C GLU A 351 -29.18 -4.18 -1.13
N ASP A 352 -28.62 -3.69 -2.25
CA ASP A 352 -28.37 -4.48 -3.47
C ASP A 352 -26.95 -5.09 -3.45
N TYR A 353 -26.76 -6.05 -2.55
CA TYR A 353 -25.46 -6.72 -2.38
C TYR A 353 -25.22 -7.90 -3.33
N GLY A 354 -26.20 -8.28 -4.16
CA GLY A 354 -26.12 -9.45 -5.01
C GLY A 354 -24.93 -9.47 -5.95
N LYS A 355 -24.66 -8.33 -6.59
CA LYS A 355 -23.52 -8.15 -7.52
C LYS A 355 -22.18 -8.19 -6.78
N ILE A 356 -22.07 -7.50 -5.65
CA ILE A 356 -20.85 -7.48 -4.82
C ILE A 356 -20.49 -8.88 -4.36
N ARG A 357 -21.48 -9.62 -3.86
CA ARG A 357 -21.29 -11.03 -3.46
C ARG A 357 -20.79 -11.89 -4.62
N HIS A 358 -21.37 -11.71 -5.82
CA HIS A 358 -20.97 -12.46 -7.01
C HIS A 358 -19.51 -12.17 -7.38
N ILE A 359 -19.12 -10.90 -7.38
CA ILE A 359 -17.73 -10.47 -7.64
C ILE A 359 -16.79 -11.10 -6.60
N LEU A 360 -17.12 -11.03 -5.31
CA LEU A 360 -16.30 -11.61 -4.24
C LEU A 360 -16.07 -13.11 -4.42
N ILE A 361 -17.14 -13.88 -4.72
CA ILE A 361 -17.05 -15.34 -4.91
C ILE A 361 -16.16 -15.67 -6.11
N ILE A 362 -16.23 -14.90 -7.19
CA ILE A 362 -15.39 -15.11 -8.38
C ILE A 362 -13.92 -14.77 -8.07
N LEU A 363 -13.65 -13.74 -7.28
CA LEU A 363 -12.29 -13.28 -7.01
C LEU A 363 -11.53 -14.14 -5.99
N ILE A 364 -12.22 -14.76 -5.02
CA ILE A 364 -11.61 -15.57 -3.96
C ILE A 364 -10.63 -16.63 -4.49
N PRO A 365 -10.93 -17.45 -5.51
CA PRO A 365 -9.98 -18.43 -6.02
C PRO A 365 -8.67 -17.83 -6.55
N PHE A 366 -8.72 -16.65 -7.18
CA PHE A 366 -7.53 -15.96 -7.67
C PHE A 366 -6.66 -15.45 -6.53
N TYR A 367 -7.28 -14.94 -5.47
CA TYR A 367 -6.56 -14.49 -4.29
C TYR A 367 -5.97 -15.64 -3.45
N LEU A 368 -6.48 -16.86 -3.60
CA LEU A 368 -5.81 -18.04 -3.06
C LEU A 368 -4.45 -18.29 -3.71
N ALA A 369 -4.38 -18.19 -5.03
CA ALA A 369 -3.10 -18.28 -5.73
C ALA A 369 -2.16 -17.14 -5.31
N TYR A 370 -2.69 -15.91 -5.18
CA TYR A 370 -1.95 -14.74 -4.71
C TYR A 370 -1.32 -14.97 -3.32
N ASN A 371 -1.99 -15.63 -2.39
CA ASN A 371 -1.44 -15.90 -1.06
C ASN A 371 -0.13 -16.70 -1.11
N TYR A 372 0.02 -17.59 -2.08
CA TYR A 372 1.26 -18.34 -2.29
C TYR A 372 2.33 -17.49 -2.99
N THR A 373 1.96 -16.63 -3.95
CA THR A 373 2.94 -15.72 -4.58
C THR A 373 3.56 -14.78 -3.56
N VAL A 374 2.77 -14.25 -2.61
CA VAL A 374 3.27 -13.41 -1.51
C VAL A 374 4.37 -14.10 -0.70
N LEU A 375 4.24 -15.42 -0.44
CA LEU A 375 5.28 -16.19 0.26
C LEU A 375 6.59 -16.24 -0.54
N PHE A 376 6.51 -16.50 -1.85
CA PHE A 376 7.69 -16.60 -2.71
C PHE A 376 8.35 -15.23 -2.94
N ASP A 377 7.56 -14.19 -3.19
CA ASP A 377 8.07 -12.84 -3.47
C ASP A 377 8.79 -12.27 -2.27
N ASN A 378 8.22 -12.38 -1.07
CA ASN A 378 8.87 -11.86 0.13
C ASN A 378 10.12 -12.66 0.53
N SER A 379 10.15 -13.96 0.26
CA SER A 379 11.35 -14.75 0.48
C SER A 379 12.47 -14.40 -0.50
N ASN A 380 12.15 -14.15 -1.77
CA ASN A 380 13.12 -13.74 -2.80
C ASN A 380 13.62 -12.29 -2.58
N PHE A 381 12.76 -11.38 -2.14
CA PHE A 381 13.12 -10.00 -1.86
C PHE A 381 14.19 -9.90 -0.77
N ALA A 382 14.06 -10.68 0.29
CA ALA A 382 15.00 -10.68 1.40
C ALA A 382 16.40 -11.27 1.05
N HIS A 383 16.50 -12.06 -0.01
CA HIS A 383 17.80 -12.58 -0.50
C HIS A 383 18.54 -11.63 -1.44
N ARG A 384 17.89 -10.55 -1.94
CA ARG A 384 18.48 -9.60 -2.89
C ARG A 384 19.12 -8.37 -2.23
N PHE A 385 18.83 -8.10 -0.98
CA PHE A 385 19.30 -6.95 -0.19
C PHE A 385 19.96 -7.39 1.13
#